data_4636a40022a10dfe7d83236235639b05
#
_entry.id   4636a40022a10dfe7d83236235639b05
#
_cell.length_a   1.000
_cell.length_b   1.000
_cell.length_c   1.000
_cell.angle_alpha   90.00
_cell.angle_beta   90.00
_cell.angle_gamma   90.00
#
_symmetry.space_group_name_H-M   'P 1'
#
loop_
_entity.id
_entity.type
_entity.pdbx_description
1 polymer ?
#
loop_
_entity_poly.entity_id
_entity_poly.type
_entity_poly.pdbx_seq_one_letter_code
_entity_poly.pdbx_strand_id
1 'polypeptide(L)'
;MNSLVTPREDMLFTIYEALKKGISPREISEITCIDEYFINSIGEIAEIEKRLLRYKGKLPIEPLLIEAKKQGFSDKYLADFLGIEESQIREERIEAGIVKGWEAIGENQRFSTYTHHEKRTVSDRKKIIVIGSGANKIGQGMEYDYCMVKAAQELKKLGFEAIVINCNPTAS
;
A
#
# COMPACT_ATOMS: atom_id res chain seq x y z
N MET A 1 -20.55 11.23 17.86
CA MET A 1 -20.86 12.38 17.01
C MET A 1 -19.97 13.60 17.25
N ASN A 2 -19.70 14.03 18.47
CA ASN A 2 -18.85 15.22 18.72
C ASN A 2 -17.42 15.16 18.14
N SER A 3 -16.85 13.96 17.93
CA SER A 3 -15.51 13.78 17.35
C SER A 3 -15.42 13.98 15.83
N LEU A 4 -16.55 13.99 15.15
CA LEU A 4 -16.61 14.23 13.69
C LEU A 4 -16.72 15.71 13.32
N VAL A 5 -17.15 16.58 14.25
CA VAL A 5 -17.43 17.99 13.98
C VAL A 5 -16.16 18.84 13.86
N THR A 6 -15.12 18.48 14.61
CA THR A 6 -13.88 19.26 14.64
C THR A 6 -12.79 18.53 13.86
N PRO A 7 -12.17 19.17 12.84
CA PRO A 7 -11.05 18.56 12.10
C PRO A 7 -9.90 18.19 13.05
N ARG A 8 -9.40 16.97 12.92
CA ARG A 8 -8.34 16.40 13.75
C ARG A 8 -7.41 15.55 12.90
N GLU A 9 -6.20 15.31 13.36
CA GLU A 9 -5.23 14.45 12.68
C GLU A 9 -5.67 12.98 12.56
N ASP A 10 -6.55 12.51 13.46
CA ASP A 10 -7.13 11.16 13.48
C ASP A 10 -8.49 11.06 12.78
N MET A 11 -8.88 12.06 11.98
CA MET A 11 -10.20 12.13 11.34
C MET A 11 -10.51 10.90 10.48
N LEU A 12 -9.54 10.37 9.74
CA LEU A 12 -9.74 9.17 8.91
C LEU A 12 -10.15 7.96 9.76
N PHE A 13 -9.51 7.77 10.90
CA PHE A 13 -9.85 6.68 11.83
C PHE A 13 -11.22 6.92 12.49
N THR A 14 -11.55 8.18 12.78
CA THR A 14 -12.86 8.54 13.33
C THR A 14 -13.99 8.24 12.35
N ILE A 15 -13.80 8.56 11.05
CA ILE A 15 -14.74 8.23 9.98
C ILE A 15 -14.89 6.71 9.84
N TYR A 16 -13.77 5.98 9.82
CA TYR A 16 -13.76 4.53 9.75
C TYR A 16 -14.56 3.88 10.90
N GLU A 17 -14.35 4.31 12.13
CA GLU A 17 -15.11 3.82 13.29
C GLU A 17 -16.60 4.21 13.23
N ALA A 18 -16.92 5.37 12.69
CA ALA A 18 -18.31 5.80 12.48
C ALA A 18 -19.04 4.90 11.46
N LEU A 19 -18.38 4.57 10.36
CA LEU A 19 -18.88 3.65 9.33
C LEU A 19 -19.10 2.25 9.92
N LYS A 20 -18.18 1.74 10.73
CA LYS A 20 -18.33 0.45 11.43
C LYS A 20 -19.52 0.42 12.39
N LYS A 21 -19.88 1.56 12.96
CA LYS A 21 -21.07 1.73 13.81
C LYS A 21 -22.38 1.92 13.03
N GLY A 22 -22.30 1.93 11.69
CA GLY A 22 -23.46 2.02 10.81
C GLY A 22 -23.93 3.44 10.51
N ILE A 23 -23.14 4.47 10.81
CA ILE A 23 -23.42 5.84 10.37
C ILE A 23 -23.22 5.88 8.86
N SER A 24 -24.18 6.45 8.12
CA SER A 24 -24.11 6.47 6.67
C SER A 24 -23.02 7.43 6.14
N PRO A 25 -22.43 7.15 4.98
CA PRO A 25 -21.46 8.06 4.34
C PRO A 25 -22.01 9.48 4.17
N ARG A 26 -23.27 9.60 3.82
CA ARG A 26 -23.95 10.89 3.65
C ARG A 26 -24.01 11.69 4.97
N GLU A 27 -24.43 11.06 6.06
CA GLU A 27 -24.47 11.72 7.39
C GLU A 27 -23.08 12.17 7.82
N ILE A 28 -22.04 11.34 7.56
CA ILE A 28 -20.65 11.70 7.86
C ILE A 28 -20.23 12.89 7.00
N SER A 29 -20.56 12.89 5.71
CA SER A 29 -20.25 13.99 4.80
C SER A 29 -20.92 15.32 5.23
N GLU A 30 -22.19 15.27 5.62
CA GLU A 30 -22.93 16.42 6.11
C GLU A 30 -22.32 17.02 7.40
N ILE A 31 -21.75 16.16 8.28
CA ILE A 31 -21.12 16.60 9.53
C ILE A 31 -19.71 17.11 9.33
N THR A 32 -18.92 16.42 8.47
CA THR A 32 -17.48 16.69 8.33
C THR A 32 -17.14 17.63 7.18
N CYS A 33 -18.08 17.87 6.26
CA CYS A 33 -17.87 18.56 4.98
C CYS A 33 -16.82 17.85 4.08
N ILE A 34 -16.53 16.59 4.33
CA ILE A 34 -15.69 15.75 3.47
C ILE A 34 -16.58 15.11 2.41
N ASP A 35 -16.12 15.12 1.15
CA ASP A 35 -16.87 14.54 0.03
C ASP A 35 -17.14 13.04 0.26
N GLU A 36 -18.36 12.60 -0.06
CA GLU A 36 -18.79 11.21 0.10
C GLU A 36 -17.88 10.23 -0.65
N TYR A 37 -17.22 10.63 -1.72
CA TYR A 37 -16.29 9.79 -2.47
C TYR A 37 -15.17 9.24 -1.55
N PHE A 38 -14.55 10.09 -0.73
CA PHE A 38 -13.50 9.66 0.20
C PHE A 38 -14.06 8.81 1.33
N ILE A 39 -15.25 9.15 1.83
CA ILE A 39 -15.90 8.40 2.90
C ILE A 39 -16.28 7.00 2.41
N ASN A 40 -16.81 6.88 1.20
CA ASN A 40 -17.15 5.59 0.58
C ASN A 40 -15.89 4.71 0.40
N SER A 41 -14.76 5.31 -0.01
CA SER A 41 -13.49 4.57 -0.15
C SER A 41 -13.03 3.99 1.20
N ILE A 42 -13.23 4.71 2.31
CA ILE A 42 -12.98 4.19 3.67
C ILE A 42 -13.99 3.08 4.01
N GLY A 43 -15.23 3.24 3.57
CA GLY A 43 -16.31 2.25 3.75
C GLY A 43 -16.01 0.90 3.12
N GLU A 44 -15.40 0.88 1.94
CA GLU A 44 -14.97 -0.36 1.27
C GLU A 44 -13.98 -1.15 2.13
N ILE A 45 -13.03 -0.47 2.79
CA ILE A 45 -12.09 -1.11 3.72
C ILE A 45 -12.83 -1.73 4.91
N ALA A 46 -13.76 -0.98 5.50
CA ALA A 46 -14.55 -1.45 6.64
C ALA A 46 -15.42 -2.67 6.29
N GLU A 47 -15.98 -2.71 5.08
CA GLU A 47 -16.80 -3.84 4.63
C GLU A 47 -15.97 -5.10 4.39
N ILE A 48 -14.75 -4.98 3.86
CA ILE A 48 -13.82 -6.11 3.72
C ILE A 48 -13.48 -6.68 5.10
N GLU A 49 -13.16 -5.84 6.08
CA GLU A 49 -12.91 -6.30 7.46
C GLU A 49 -14.10 -7.05 8.06
N LYS A 50 -15.31 -6.52 7.87
CA LYS A 50 -16.53 -7.16 8.35
C LYS A 50 -16.72 -8.56 7.75
N ARG A 51 -16.39 -8.73 6.48
CA ARG A 51 -16.41 -10.04 5.80
C ARG A 51 -15.32 -10.96 6.32
N LEU A 52 -14.11 -10.44 6.58
CA LEU A 52 -12.99 -11.17 7.17
C LEU A 52 -13.26 -11.67 8.59
N LEU A 53 -14.13 -11.01 9.38
CA LEU A 53 -14.48 -11.46 10.72
C LEU A 53 -14.99 -12.91 10.76
N ARG A 54 -15.60 -13.42 9.69
CA ARG A 54 -16.10 -14.81 9.57
C ARG A 54 -14.96 -15.84 9.48
N TYR A 55 -13.74 -15.37 9.30
CA TYR A 55 -12.55 -16.20 9.12
C TYR A 55 -11.57 -16.12 10.31
N LYS A 56 -12.03 -15.67 11.48
CA LYS A 56 -11.19 -15.71 12.68
C LYS A 56 -10.65 -17.11 12.95
N GLY A 57 -9.33 -17.20 13.16
CA GLY A 57 -8.62 -18.46 13.40
C GLY A 57 -8.38 -19.34 12.15
N LYS A 58 -8.67 -18.84 10.94
CA LYS A 58 -8.49 -19.59 9.69
C LYS A 58 -8.21 -18.67 8.51
N LEU A 59 -7.70 -19.24 7.42
CA LEU A 59 -7.49 -18.52 6.16
C LEU A 59 -8.82 -18.11 5.52
N PRO A 60 -8.91 -16.90 4.93
CA PRO A 60 -10.07 -16.49 4.14
C PRO A 60 -10.05 -17.22 2.80
N ILE A 61 -11.21 -17.31 2.14
CA ILE A 61 -11.28 -17.83 0.78
C ILE A 61 -10.48 -16.93 -0.18
N GLU A 62 -9.92 -17.54 -1.22
CA GLU A 62 -9.06 -16.87 -2.20
C GLU A 62 -9.67 -15.55 -2.77
N PRO A 63 -10.95 -15.49 -3.22
CA PRO A 63 -11.52 -14.24 -3.73
C PRO A 63 -11.50 -13.09 -2.72
N LEU A 64 -11.74 -13.39 -1.43
CA LEU A 64 -11.70 -12.37 -0.37
C LEU A 64 -10.27 -11.96 -0.05
N LEU A 65 -9.32 -12.89 -0.12
CA LEU A 65 -7.90 -12.57 0.03
C LEU A 65 -7.40 -11.67 -1.11
N ILE A 66 -7.78 -11.96 -2.36
CA ILE A 66 -7.47 -11.11 -3.52
C ILE A 66 -8.00 -9.70 -3.31
N GLU A 67 -9.26 -9.56 -2.93
CA GLU A 67 -9.92 -8.28 -2.70
C GLU A 67 -9.22 -7.49 -1.59
N ALA A 68 -8.94 -8.12 -0.47
CA ALA A 68 -8.20 -7.51 0.63
C ALA A 68 -6.79 -7.05 0.20
N LYS A 69 -6.07 -7.87 -0.59
CA LYS A 69 -4.75 -7.47 -1.11
C LYS A 69 -4.83 -6.28 -2.07
N LYS A 70 -5.85 -6.21 -2.93
CA LYS A 70 -6.10 -5.07 -3.82
C LYS A 70 -6.37 -3.79 -3.06
N GLN A 71 -7.08 -3.86 -1.95
CA GLN A 71 -7.37 -2.73 -1.06
C GLN A 71 -6.21 -2.39 -0.08
N GLY A 72 -5.06 -3.04 -0.23
CA GLY A 72 -3.84 -2.65 0.48
C GLY A 72 -3.62 -3.34 1.83
N PHE A 73 -4.43 -4.31 2.23
CA PHE A 73 -4.23 -5.06 3.46
C PHE A 73 -2.88 -5.81 3.43
N SER A 74 -2.01 -5.56 4.40
CA SER A 74 -0.74 -6.28 4.51
C SER A 74 -0.94 -7.71 5.01
N ASP A 75 0.01 -8.60 4.71
CA ASP A 75 -0.04 -9.98 5.22
C ASP A 75 -0.04 -9.97 6.75
N LYS A 76 0.79 -9.12 7.35
CA LYS A 76 0.86 -8.94 8.79
C LYS A 76 -0.49 -8.47 9.37
N TYR A 77 -1.10 -7.43 8.78
CA TYR A 77 -2.39 -6.95 9.28
C TYR A 77 -3.46 -8.04 9.21
N LEU A 78 -3.54 -8.77 8.09
CA LEU A 78 -4.49 -9.88 7.94
C LEU A 78 -4.26 -10.97 8.98
N ALA A 79 -3.00 -11.32 9.23
CA ALA A 79 -2.63 -12.32 10.23
C ALA A 79 -3.05 -11.89 11.65
N ASP A 80 -2.69 -10.68 12.06
CA ASP A 80 -3.07 -10.11 13.36
C ASP A 80 -4.60 -10.02 13.50
N PHE A 81 -5.27 -9.56 12.44
CA PHE A 81 -6.72 -9.42 12.41
C PHE A 81 -7.43 -10.77 12.49
N LEU A 82 -6.95 -11.80 11.79
CA LEU A 82 -7.55 -13.13 11.77
C LEU A 82 -7.12 -13.99 12.97
N GLY A 83 -6.01 -13.66 13.64
CA GLY A 83 -5.43 -14.45 14.72
C GLY A 83 -4.73 -15.72 14.22
N ILE A 84 -4.02 -15.62 13.10
CA ILE A 84 -3.22 -16.68 12.48
C ILE A 84 -1.81 -16.18 12.21
N GLU A 85 -0.90 -17.06 11.77
CA GLU A 85 0.48 -16.69 11.46
C GLU A 85 0.59 -15.97 10.11
N GLU A 86 1.48 -14.94 10.02
CA GLU A 86 1.73 -14.21 8.77
C GLU A 86 2.22 -15.12 7.64
N SER A 87 3.00 -16.17 7.99
CA SER A 87 3.49 -17.16 7.04
C SER A 87 2.35 -17.87 6.30
N GLN A 88 1.27 -18.19 7.00
CA GLN A 88 0.10 -18.85 6.41
C GLN A 88 -0.58 -17.97 5.36
N ILE A 89 -0.76 -16.66 5.64
CA ILE A 89 -1.29 -15.71 4.65
C ILE A 89 -0.35 -15.59 3.44
N ARG A 90 0.96 -15.53 3.69
CA ARG A 90 1.97 -15.40 2.63
C ARG A 90 2.02 -16.63 1.73
N GLU A 91 2.03 -17.81 2.30
CA GLU A 91 2.04 -19.07 1.56
C GLU A 91 0.80 -19.19 0.69
N GLU A 92 -0.39 -19.02 1.26
CA GLU A 92 -1.67 -19.07 0.54
C GLU A 92 -1.70 -18.10 -0.65
N ARG A 93 -1.32 -16.82 -0.44
CA ARG A 93 -1.35 -15.87 -1.55
C ARG A 93 -0.31 -16.16 -2.64
N ILE A 94 0.84 -16.76 -2.30
CA ILE A 94 1.85 -17.16 -3.29
C ILE A 94 1.34 -18.34 -4.10
N GLU A 95 0.77 -19.37 -3.45
CA GLU A 95 0.18 -20.53 -4.11
C GLU A 95 -0.97 -20.14 -5.03
N ALA A 96 -1.81 -19.20 -4.59
CA ALA A 96 -2.89 -18.63 -5.41
C ALA A 96 -2.41 -17.64 -6.48
N GLY A 97 -1.09 -17.39 -6.61
CA GLY A 97 -0.54 -16.45 -7.57
C GLY A 97 -0.84 -14.97 -7.27
N ILE A 98 -1.26 -14.66 -6.04
CA ILE A 98 -1.55 -13.29 -5.59
C ILE A 98 -0.22 -12.60 -5.24
N VAL A 99 0.42 -12.02 -6.23
CA VAL A 99 1.71 -11.34 -6.11
C VAL A 99 1.59 -9.87 -6.49
N LYS A 100 2.50 -9.06 -5.94
CA LYS A 100 2.58 -7.65 -6.33
C LYS A 100 3.04 -7.53 -7.78
N GLY A 101 2.29 -6.78 -8.56
CA GLY A 101 2.72 -6.27 -9.84
C GLY A 101 3.40 -4.91 -9.72
N TRP A 102 3.85 -4.39 -10.84
CA TRP A 102 4.40 -3.04 -10.96
C TRP A 102 3.60 -2.28 -12.00
N GLU A 103 3.13 -1.12 -11.65
CA GLU A 103 2.42 -0.23 -12.55
C GLU A 103 3.25 1.01 -12.84
N ALA A 104 3.30 1.42 -14.12
CA ALA A 104 4.03 2.61 -14.53
C ALA A 104 3.13 3.84 -14.41
N ILE A 105 3.64 4.88 -13.75
CA ILE A 105 3.09 6.22 -13.80
C ILE A 105 4.05 7.04 -14.65
N GLY A 106 3.73 7.25 -15.94
CA GLY A 106 4.66 7.89 -16.88
C GLY A 106 5.81 6.96 -17.30
N GLU A 107 6.85 7.52 -17.91
CA GLU A 107 7.90 6.73 -18.56
C GLU A 107 8.86 6.04 -17.59
N ASN A 108 9.16 6.65 -16.45
CA ASN A 108 10.21 6.18 -15.53
C ASN A 108 9.75 5.87 -14.11
N GLN A 109 8.47 6.11 -13.80
CA GLN A 109 7.95 5.95 -12.44
C GLN A 109 7.11 4.69 -12.35
N ARG A 110 7.35 3.89 -11.32
CA ARG A 110 6.61 2.65 -11.09
C ARG A 110 6.27 2.52 -9.61
N PHE A 111 5.07 2.07 -9.33
CA PHE A 111 4.66 1.69 -7.99
C PHE A 111 4.25 0.21 -7.93
N SER A 112 4.36 -0.37 -6.76
CA SER A 112 3.99 -1.75 -6.52
C SER A 112 2.53 -1.84 -6.09
N THR A 113 1.75 -2.70 -6.75
CA THR A 113 0.32 -2.89 -6.50
C THR A 113 -0.09 -4.35 -6.62
N TYR A 114 -1.22 -4.72 -6.04
CA TYR A 114 -1.89 -6.00 -6.29
C TYR A 114 -3.02 -5.89 -7.32
N THR A 115 -3.25 -4.70 -7.90
CA THR A 115 -4.33 -4.48 -8.87
C THR A 115 -3.95 -4.90 -10.29
N HIS A 116 -2.66 -4.88 -10.63
CA HIS A 116 -2.15 -5.24 -11.95
C HIS A 116 -1.08 -6.33 -11.89
N HIS A 117 -1.09 -7.21 -12.88
CA HIS A 117 -0.15 -8.32 -13.02
C HIS A 117 0.71 -8.15 -14.28
N GLU A 118 1.51 -7.10 -14.36
CA GLU A 118 2.58 -7.11 -15.36
C GLU A 118 3.67 -8.09 -14.93
N LYS A 119 3.78 -9.20 -15.65
CA LYS A 119 4.94 -10.08 -15.55
C LYS A 119 6.15 -9.36 -16.15
N ARG A 120 6.98 -8.82 -15.30
CA ARG A 120 8.23 -8.21 -15.73
C ARG A 120 9.26 -9.30 -16.02
N THR A 121 9.90 -9.23 -17.20
CA THR A 121 11.06 -10.06 -17.51
C THR A 121 12.22 -9.57 -16.61
N VAL A 122 12.69 -10.45 -15.75
CA VAL A 122 13.84 -10.15 -14.87
C VAL A 122 15.10 -10.46 -15.67
N SER A 123 16.02 -9.50 -15.76
CA SER A 123 17.31 -9.71 -16.42
C SER A 123 18.22 -10.65 -15.59
N ASP A 124 19.15 -11.35 -16.24
CA ASP A 124 20.15 -12.20 -15.57
C ASP A 124 21.35 -11.43 -15.02
N ARG A 125 21.37 -10.10 -15.19
CA ARG A 125 22.45 -9.25 -14.66
C ARG A 125 22.48 -9.27 -13.15
N LYS A 126 23.66 -9.15 -12.57
CA LYS A 126 23.81 -8.88 -11.14
C LYS A 126 23.14 -7.55 -10.80
N LYS A 127 22.28 -7.56 -9.79
CA LYS A 127 21.48 -6.41 -9.38
C LYS A 127 21.98 -5.85 -8.06
N ILE A 128 22.03 -4.53 -7.98
CA ILE A 128 22.32 -3.81 -6.73
C ILE A 128 21.18 -2.82 -6.48
N ILE A 129 20.59 -2.89 -5.29
CA ILE A 129 19.56 -1.96 -4.86
C ILE A 129 20.24 -0.75 -4.20
N VAL A 130 19.93 0.43 -4.70
CA VAL A 130 20.32 1.71 -4.11
C VAL A 130 19.09 2.29 -3.42
N ILE A 131 19.13 2.36 -2.10
CA ILE A 131 18.04 2.92 -1.30
C ILE A 131 18.29 4.42 -1.13
N GLY A 132 17.38 5.23 -1.64
CA GLY A 132 17.41 6.67 -1.51
C GLY A 132 16.95 7.17 -0.13
N SER A 133 16.56 8.43 -0.05
CA SER A 133 16.20 9.10 1.21
C SER A 133 14.98 8.52 1.93
N GLY A 134 14.29 7.55 1.34
CA GLY A 134 13.08 6.96 1.90
C GLY A 134 11.88 7.90 1.86
N ALA A 135 10.90 7.69 2.74
CA ALA A 135 9.75 8.58 2.85
C ALA A 135 10.21 10.00 3.14
N ASN A 136 9.61 10.98 2.46
CA ASN A 136 9.95 12.40 2.58
C ASN A 136 10.13 12.80 4.05
N LYS A 137 11.37 13.10 4.41
CA LYS A 137 11.67 13.75 5.68
C LYS A 137 11.85 15.23 5.41
N ILE A 138 11.12 16.06 6.13
CA ILE A 138 11.32 17.51 6.10
C ILE A 138 12.79 17.81 6.45
N GLY A 139 13.47 18.60 5.60
CA GLY A 139 14.88 18.97 5.77
C GLY A 139 15.89 18.06 5.06
N GLN A 140 15.46 17.01 4.35
CA GLN A 140 16.32 16.28 3.42
C GLN A 140 16.20 16.91 2.03
N GLY A 141 17.32 17.36 1.51
CA GLY A 141 17.40 18.07 0.24
C GLY A 141 17.92 17.22 -0.93
N MET A 142 18.20 17.90 -2.04
CA MET A 142 18.68 17.29 -3.30
C MET A 142 20.05 16.57 -3.18
N GLU A 143 20.83 16.84 -2.16
CA GLU A 143 22.13 16.20 -1.91
C GLU A 143 22.02 14.69 -1.74
N TYR A 144 20.93 14.19 -1.14
CA TYR A 144 20.68 12.75 -1.02
C TYR A 144 20.38 12.13 -2.37
N ASP A 145 19.56 12.79 -3.18
CA ASP A 145 19.21 12.34 -4.52
C ASP A 145 20.46 12.35 -5.42
N TYR A 146 21.29 13.37 -5.30
CA TYR A 146 22.57 13.45 -6.03
C TYR A 146 23.48 12.26 -5.73
N CYS A 147 23.70 11.94 -4.46
CA CYS A 147 24.54 10.81 -4.05
C CYS A 147 23.99 9.48 -4.59
N MET A 148 22.67 9.28 -4.51
CA MET A 148 21.99 8.09 -5.01
C MET A 148 22.14 7.95 -6.53
N VAL A 149 21.90 9.02 -7.29
CA VAL A 149 22.04 9.04 -8.75
C VAL A 149 23.48 8.75 -9.14
N LYS A 150 24.47 9.36 -8.49
CA LYS A 150 25.90 9.09 -8.73
C LYS A 150 26.26 7.63 -8.45
N ALA A 151 25.81 7.08 -7.33
CA ALA A 151 26.01 5.65 -7.02
C ALA A 151 25.41 4.75 -8.11
N ALA A 152 24.18 5.02 -8.56
CA ALA A 152 23.54 4.25 -9.62
C ALA A 152 24.30 4.35 -10.95
N GLN A 153 24.82 5.54 -11.31
CA GLN A 153 25.62 5.73 -12.51
C GLN A 153 26.94 4.93 -12.48
N GLU A 154 27.64 4.95 -11.34
CA GLU A 154 28.88 4.17 -11.20
C GLU A 154 28.62 2.66 -11.23
N LEU A 155 27.56 2.18 -10.58
CA LEU A 155 27.15 0.78 -10.65
C LEU A 155 26.85 0.32 -12.09
N LYS A 156 26.17 1.17 -12.88
CA LYS A 156 25.93 0.89 -14.30
C LYS A 156 27.24 0.78 -15.10
N LYS A 157 28.22 1.66 -14.85
CA LYS A 157 29.56 1.59 -15.49
C LYS A 157 30.30 0.31 -15.14
N LEU A 158 30.11 -0.20 -13.93
CA LEU A 158 30.69 -1.47 -13.46
C LEU A 158 29.94 -2.71 -13.98
N GLY A 159 28.90 -2.53 -14.81
CA GLY A 159 28.17 -3.62 -15.45
C GLY A 159 27.00 -4.18 -14.60
N PHE A 160 26.68 -3.56 -13.48
CA PHE A 160 25.52 -3.96 -12.66
C PHE A 160 24.21 -3.35 -13.18
N GLU A 161 23.10 -4.02 -12.91
CA GLU A 161 21.78 -3.41 -12.99
C GLU A 161 21.49 -2.70 -11.67
N ALA A 162 21.42 -1.36 -11.70
CA ALA A 162 21.09 -0.56 -10.53
C ALA A 162 19.57 -0.40 -10.42
N ILE A 163 19.01 -0.84 -9.29
CA ILE A 163 17.59 -0.65 -8.95
C ILE A 163 17.54 0.44 -7.89
N VAL A 164 16.96 1.58 -8.23
CA VAL A 164 16.82 2.70 -7.31
C VAL A 164 15.44 2.67 -6.65
N ILE A 165 15.41 2.72 -5.31
CA ILE A 165 14.19 2.88 -4.52
C ILE A 165 14.26 4.26 -3.87
N ASN A 166 13.42 5.17 -4.35
CA ASN A 166 13.36 6.54 -3.85
C ASN A 166 11.91 7.06 -3.84
N CYS A 167 11.62 8.02 -2.97
CA CYS A 167 10.30 8.66 -2.89
C CYS A 167 10.18 9.87 -3.80
N ASN A 168 11.30 10.45 -4.27
CA ASN A 168 11.30 11.56 -5.22
C ASN A 168 11.20 11.01 -6.65
N PRO A 169 10.07 11.19 -7.35
CA PRO A 169 9.88 10.67 -8.70
C PRO A 169 10.71 11.41 -9.76
N THR A 170 11.23 12.57 -9.44
CA THR A 170 12.01 13.40 -10.37
C THR A 170 13.53 13.28 -10.17
N ALA A 171 13.99 12.47 -9.22
CA ALA A 171 15.40 12.15 -9.05
C ALA A 171 15.85 11.18 -10.14
N SER A 172 16.33 11.69 -11.25
CA SER A 172 16.84 10.93 -12.40
C SER A 172 18.17 11.47 -12.90
#